data_dd5a8a3da4c1f3db096a76a064eb65a4
#
_entry.id   dd5a8a3da4c1f3db096a76a064eb65a4
#
_cell.length_a   1.000
_cell.length_b   1.000
_cell.length_c   1.000
_cell.angle_alpha   90.00
_cell.angle_beta   90.00
_cell.angle_gamma   90.00
#
_symmetry.space_group_name_H-M   'P 1'
#
loop_
_entity.id
_entity.type
_entity.pdbx_description
1 polymer ?
#
loop_
_entity_poly.entity_id
_entity_poly.type
_entity_poly.pdbx_seq_one_letter_code
_entity_poly.pdbx_strand_id
1 'polypeptide(L)'
;MQLVLFKDDIYQFPDATWHIETKNTSFIKYAIMLEKMGIRNSAFCLTLLDRRLVEVDPFNPRNQDEMDWVTAECARNVWYILREILRTPEGAEPINANRGIISFCWLFFAGVSIIHTQPRQTGKSLIMNIIKLILANFYYDSTTINVLTLNDNLRDETATKLKRMLANIPQYLNQRTKYDTDASESIKIASKKTVVRYWLPRSDEPNARNVCRGSSGGSIFADEPPFQPNFHISWPAAQNSCNAEFERLTKAGLPTGEAILTTAGVTTTKPGAFVFELIEKSATFHEGLYDCKDREELHEVIRRAGRGVLRVYAEYNALQLGVSKEKLRESVRKNT
;
A
#
# COMPACT_ATOMS: atom_id res chain seq x y z
N MET A 1 -11.84 10.19 10.36
CA MET A 1 -10.53 10.85 10.15
C MET A 1 -10.28 10.88 8.65
N GLN A 2 -10.05 12.05 8.03
CA GLN A 2 -9.83 12.16 6.59
C GLN A 2 -8.34 12.26 6.32
N LEU A 3 -7.82 11.35 5.48
CA LEU A 3 -6.43 11.38 5.00
C LEU A 3 -6.28 12.42 3.90
N VAL A 4 -5.17 13.13 3.91
CA VAL A 4 -4.84 14.13 2.89
C VAL A 4 -4.22 13.43 1.67
N LEU A 5 -4.99 13.34 0.61
CA LEU A 5 -4.61 12.68 -0.65
C LEU A 5 -4.80 13.57 -1.87
N PHE A 6 -5.76 14.48 -1.82
CA PHE A 6 -6.19 15.33 -2.90
C PHE A 6 -5.88 16.79 -2.61
N LYS A 7 -5.87 17.60 -3.66
CA LYS A 7 -5.63 19.05 -3.52
C LYS A 7 -6.63 19.70 -2.57
N ASP A 8 -7.90 19.31 -2.65
CA ASP A 8 -8.96 19.92 -1.83
C ASP A 8 -8.85 19.52 -0.36
N ASP A 9 -8.25 18.36 -0.04
CA ASP A 9 -7.98 17.97 1.34
C ASP A 9 -6.98 18.92 2.03
N ILE A 10 -6.03 19.50 1.28
CA ILE A 10 -4.97 20.37 1.79
C ILE A 10 -5.51 21.73 2.25
N TYR A 11 -6.56 22.26 1.60
CA TYR A 11 -7.13 23.57 1.91
C TYR A 11 -7.65 23.69 3.35
N GLN A 12 -7.89 22.58 4.04
CA GLN A 12 -8.31 22.57 5.44
C GLN A 12 -7.17 22.92 6.41
N PHE A 13 -5.92 22.97 5.93
CA PHE A 13 -4.72 23.19 6.74
C PHE A 13 -4.05 24.50 6.34
N PRO A 14 -4.26 25.58 7.10
CA PRO A 14 -3.72 26.90 6.74
C PRO A 14 -2.18 26.97 6.79
N ASP A 15 -1.55 26.10 7.56
CA ASP A 15 -0.09 26.00 7.69
C ASP A 15 0.53 24.96 6.74
N ALA A 16 -0.26 24.39 5.83
CA ALA A 16 0.24 23.39 4.89
C ALA A 16 1.25 24.01 3.91
N THR A 17 2.29 23.23 3.61
CA THR A 17 3.37 23.58 2.69
C THR A 17 3.89 22.35 1.95
N TRP A 18 4.86 22.55 1.06
CA TRP A 18 5.59 21.46 0.40
C TRP A 18 6.99 21.31 1.02
N HIS A 19 7.33 20.10 1.43
CA HIS A 19 8.65 19.77 1.97
C HIS A 19 9.67 19.57 0.85
N ILE A 20 10.12 20.65 0.23
CA ILE A 20 11.12 20.63 -0.84
C ILE A 20 12.55 20.43 -0.29
N GLU A 21 12.75 20.54 1.01
CA GLU A 21 14.03 20.33 1.71
C GLU A 21 14.16 18.92 2.30
N THR A 22 13.22 18.02 2.02
CA THR A 22 13.28 16.64 2.52
C THR A 22 14.58 15.95 2.16
N LYS A 23 15.18 15.25 3.13
CA LYS A 23 16.37 14.42 2.91
C LYS A 23 16.09 13.24 1.96
N ASN A 24 14.82 12.84 1.82
CA ASN A 24 14.41 11.81 0.88
C ASN A 24 14.19 12.39 -0.53
N THR A 25 15.27 12.69 -1.20
CA THR A 25 15.30 13.33 -2.53
C THR A 25 14.56 12.56 -3.62
N SER A 26 14.23 11.28 -3.39
CA SER A 26 13.47 10.49 -4.38
C SER A 26 12.07 11.03 -4.60
N PHE A 27 11.43 11.59 -3.56
CA PHE A 27 10.12 12.24 -3.66
C PHE A 27 10.17 13.54 -4.45
N ILE A 28 11.25 14.33 -4.29
CA ILE A 28 11.48 15.54 -5.08
C ILE A 28 11.62 15.18 -6.57
N LYS A 29 12.45 14.16 -6.87
CA LYS A 29 12.63 13.66 -8.24
C LYS A 29 11.33 13.14 -8.83
N TYR A 30 10.49 12.49 -8.01
CA TYR A 30 9.19 12.00 -8.43
C TYR A 30 8.24 13.17 -8.77
N ALA A 31 8.16 14.20 -7.92
CA ALA A 31 7.35 15.40 -8.17
C ALA A 31 7.78 16.11 -9.48
N ILE A 32 9.09 16.29 -9.69
CA ILE A 32 9.64 16.85 -10.93
C ILE A 32 9.30 15.98 -12.16
N MET A 33 9.30 14.66 -12.02
CA MET A 33 8.90 13.76 -13.09
C MET A 33 7.42 13.97 -13.45
N LEU A 34 6.53 14.05 -12.47
CA LEU A 34 5.11 14.31 -12.68
C LEU A 34 4.87 15.69 -13.35
N GLU A 35 5.59 16.71 -12.91
CA GLU A 35 5.51 18.05 -13.52
C GLU A 35 5.89 18.00 -15.01
N LYS A 36 6.98 17.30 -15.35
CA LYS A 36 7.40 17.08 -16.74
C LYS A 36 6.39 16.27 -17.56
N MET A 37 5.57 15.45 -16.94
CA MET A 37 4.46 14.73 -17.56
C MET A 37 3.20 15.60 -17.74
N GLY A 38 3.21 16.85 -17.25
CA GLY A 38 2.08 17.77 -17.33
C GLY A 38 1.05 17.57 -16.22
N ILE A 39 1.38 16.87 -15.15
CA ILE A 39 0.49 16.66 -13.99
C ILE A 39 0.49 17.95 -13.15
N ARG A 40 -0.69 18.53 -12.97
CA ARG A 40 -0.85 19.79 -12.21
C ARG A 40 -0.64 19.61 -10.71
N ASN A 41 -1.14 18.50 -10.16
CA ASN A 41 -0.95 18.12 -8.76
C ASN A 41 0.33 17.32 -8.55
N SER A 42 1.46 17.75 -9.14
CA SER A 42 2.73 16.99 -9.16
C SER A 42 3.39 16.88 -7.78
N ALA A 43 3.18 17.85 -6.90
CA ALA A 43 3.86 17.94 -5.60
C ALA A 43 3.06 17.31 -4.44
N PHE A 44 1.94 16.62 -4.67
CA PHE A 44 1.08 16.08 -3.62
C PHE A 44 1.82 15.20 -2.60
N CYS A 45 2.79 14.41 -3.07
CA CYS A 45 3.59 13.55 -2.19
C CYS A 45 4.65 14.29 -1.36
N LEU A 46 4.83 15.59 -1.59
CA LEU A 46 5.70 16.48 -0.80
C LEU A 46 4.93 17.25 0.28
N THR A 47 3.62 17.14 0.36
CA THR A 47 2.79 17.89 1.32
C THR A 47 3.25 17.68 2.76
N LEU A 48 3.30 18.78 3.52
CA LEU A 48 3.29 18.86 4.98
C LEU A 48 2.04 19.64 5.39
N LEU A 49 1.36 19.19 6.44
CA LEU A 49 0.18 19.88 6.99
C LEU A 49 0.58 20.97 7.99
N ASP A 50 1.76 20.80 8.57
CA ASP A 50 2.36 21.74 9.51
C ASP A 50 3.78 22.12 9.05
N ARG A 51 3.98 23.36 8.62
CA ARG A 51 5.27 23.85 8.14
C ARG A 51 6.41 23.81 9.18
N ARG A 52 6.09 23.74 10.49
CA ARG A 52 7.10 23.60 11.54
C ARG A 52 7.92 22.30 11.39
N LEU A 53 7.33 21.29 10.74
CA LEU A 53 7.99 20.01 10.49
C LEU A 53 9.10 20.05 9.43
N VAL A 54 9.28 21.14 8.70
CA VAL A 54 10.40 21.29 7.75
C VAL A 54 11.76 21.11 8.44
N GLU A 55 11.89 21.59 9.68
CA GLU A 55 13.13 21.55 10.47
C GLU A 55 13.19 20.39 11.50
N VAL A 56 12.17 19.53 11.55
CA VAL A 56 12.09 18.45 12.54
C VAL A 56 12.61 17.15 11.92
N ASP A 57 13.60 16.54 12.59
CA ASP A 57 14.01 15.17 12.30
C ASP A 57 13.13 14.19 13.12
N PRO A 58 12.22 13.42 12.50
CA PRO A 58 11.32 12.53 13.24
C PRO A 58 12.03 11.39 13.95
N PHE A 59 13.32 11.12 13.64
CA PHE A 59 14.12 10.12 14.36
C PHE A 59 14.88 10.70 15.54
N ASN A 60 15.04 12.04 15.62
CA ASN A 60 15.74 12.74 16.67
C ASN A 60 14.99 14.02 17.11
N PRO A 61 13.71 13.92 17.54
CA PRO A 61 12.96 15.09 18.00
C PRO A 61 13.62 15.70 19.23
N ARG A 62 13.68 17.03 19.29
CA ARG A 62 14.36 17.78 20.34
C ARG A 62 13.58 17.84 21.66
N ASN A 63 12.27 17.72 21.59
CA ASN A 63 11.35 17.85 22.72
C ASN A 63 10.01 17.17 22.48
N GLN A 64 9.10 17.20 23.46
CA GLN A 64 7.78 16.60 23.39
C GLN A 64 6.89 17.27 22.32
N ASP A 65 6.99 18.58 22.15
CA ASP A 65 6.18 19.30 21.16
C ASP A 65 6.47 18.80 19.74
N GLU A 66 7.73 18.56 19.41
CA GLU A 66 8.12 18.00 18.10
C GLU A 66 7.58 16.58 17.92
N MET A 67 7.61 15.74 18.96
CA MET A 67 7.00 14.40 18.90
C MET A 67 5.49 14.48 18.64
N ASP A 68 4.82 15.43 19.30
CA ASP A 68 3.37 15.64 19.15
C ASP A 68 3.03 16.15 17.74
N TRP A 69 3.80 17.08 17.17
CA TRP A 69 3.61 17.55 15.80
C TRP A 69 3.80 16.44 14.77
N VAL A 70 4.86 15.65 14.91
CA VAL A 70 5.10 14.48 14.04
C VAL A 70 3.97 13.46 14.15
N THR A 71 3.49 13.19 15.37
CA THR A 71 2.38 12.27 15.60
C THR A 71 1.08 12.76 14.97
N ALA A 72 0.78 14.05 15.09
CA ALA A 72 -0.39 14.68 14.48
C ALA A 72 -0.32 14.64 12.94
N GLU A 73 0.86 14.89 12.38
CA GLU A 73 1.10 14.77 10.93
C GLU A 73 0.87 13.33 10.44
N CYS A 74 1.47 12.34 11.11
CA CYS A 74 1.29 10.92 10.77
C CYS A 74 -0.17 10.47 10.82
N ALA A 75 -0.99 11.06 11.68
CA ALA A 75 -2.39 10.72 11.80
C ALA A 75 -3.21 11.05 10.53
N ARG A 76 -2.77 12.00 9.69
CA ARG A 76 -3.53 12.49 8.53
C ARG A 76 -2.76 12.47 7.21
N ASN A 77 -1.43 12.45 7.25
CA ASN A 77 -0.58 12.56 6.08
C ASN A 77 0.20 11.27 5.81
N VAL A 78 -0.35 10.42 4.96
CA VAL A 78 0.30 9.18 4.55
C VAL A 78 1.63 9.44 3.80
N TRP A 79 1.73 10.59 3.11
CA TRP A 79 2.95 10.95 2.38
C TRP A 79 4.10 11.29 3.31
N TYR A 80 3.82 11.93 4.45
CA TYR A 80 4.81 12.15 5.49
C TYR A 80 5.32 10.82 6.07
N ILE A 81 4.41 9.91 6.40
CA ILE A 81 4.80 8.56 6.89
C ILE A 81 5.71 7.88 5.86
N LEU A 82 5.30 7.84 4.60
CA LEU A 82 6.02 7.15 3.53
C LEU A 82 7.40 7.76 3.28
N ARG A 83 7.50 9.08 3.29
CA ARG A 83 8.70 9.85 2.96
C ARG A 83 9.69 9.95 4.11
N GLU A 84 9.19 10.29 5.32
CA GLU A 84 10.05 10.64 6.45
C GLU A 84 10.21 9.51 7.47
N ILE A 85 9.16 8.69 7.68
CA ILE A 85 9.16 7.70 8.77
C ILE A 85 9.59 6.32 8.29
N LEU A 86 9.07 5.85 7.16
CA LEU A 86 9.29 4.47 6.75
C LEU A 86 10.72 4.22 6.27
N ARG A 87 11.22 3.03 6.62
CA ARG A 87 12.52 2.53 6.23
C ARG A 87 12.38 1.14 5.60
N THR A 88 13.31 0.84 4.67
CA THR A 88 13.37 -0.50 4.07
C THR A 88 13.68 -1.57 5.11
N PRO A 89 13.27 -2.82 4.88
CA PRO A 89 13.59 -3.92 5.80
C PRO A 89 15.07 -4.29 5.79
N GLU A 90 15.77 -4.01 4.69
CA GLU A 90 17.22 -4.19 4.54
C GLU A 90 17.92 -2.83 4.71
N GLY A 91 18.83 -2.71 5.67
CA GLY A 91 19.68 -1.52 5.87
C GLY A 91 18.99 -0.27 6.44
N ALA A 92 17.68 -0.34 6.71
CA ALA A 92 16.90 0.80 7.25
C ALA A 92 17.00 2.10 6.40
N GLU A 93 17.14 1.96 5.09
CA GLU A 93 17.21 3.09 4.17
C GLU A 93 15.82 3.73 3.95
N PRO A 94 15.73 5.02 3.65
CA PRO A 94 14.48 5.67 3.28
C PRO A 94 13.79 4.98 2.09
N ILE A 95 12.47 4.96 2.09
CA ILE A 95 11.70 4.41 0.97
C ILE A 95 11.97 5.23 -0.29
N ASN A 96 12.42 4.57 -1.34
CA ASN A 96 12.67 5.22 -2.63
C ASN A 96 11.36 5.38 -3.40
N ALA A 97 10.89 6.62 -3.58
CA ALA A 97 9.69 6.91 -4.34
C ALA A 97 9.84 6.47 -5.81
N ASN A 98 8.90 5.68 -6.27
CA ASN A 98 8.76 5.31 -7.68
C ASN A 98 7.29 5.21 -8.08
N ARG A 99 7.02 5.10 -9.37
CA ARG A 99 5.66 5.09 -9.92
C ARG A 99 4.78 3.99 -9.30
N GLY A 100 5.34 2.79 -9.07
CA GLY A 100 4.62 1.66 -8.49
C GLY A 100 4.22 1.91 -7.03
N ILE A 101 5.15 2.37 -6.18
CA ILE A 101 4.89 2.62 -4.76
C ILE A 101 3.88 3.75 -4.60
N ILE A 102 4.09 4.88 -5.28
CA ILE A 102 3.25 6.07 -5.10
C ILE A 102 1.83 5.82 -5.61
N SER A 103 1.67 5.26 -6.82
CA SER A 103 0.35 4.99 -7.38
C SER A 103 -0.44 3.98 -6.54
N PHE A 104 0.24 2.92 -6.07
CA PHE A 104 -0.41 1.91 -5.24
C PHE A 104 -0.88 2.49 -3.91
N CYS A 105 -0.03 3.25 -3.21
CA CYS A 105 -0.40 3.92 -1.97
C CYS A 105 -1.57 4.89 -2.20
N TRP A 106 -1.47 5.75 -3.22
CA TRP A 106 -2.51 6.74 -3.49
C TRP A 106 -3.87 6.10 -3.77
N LEU A 107 -3.93 5.13 -4.68
CA LEU A 107 -5.16 4.41 -5.01
C LEU A 107 -5.75 3.69 -3.81
N PHE A 108 -4.91 2.96 -3.04
CA PHE A 108 -5.38 2.22 -1.87
C PHE A 108 -6.00 3.16 -0.83
N PHE A 109 -5.30 4.24 -0.46
CA PHE A 109 -5.81 5.19 0.52
C PHE A 109 -6.96 6.06 -0.02
N ALA A 110 -7.10 6.16 -1.33
CA ALA A 110 -8.28 6.73 -1.99
C ALA A 110 -9.50 5.78 -1.98
N GLY A 111 -9.37 4.55 -1.49
CA GLY A 111 -10.47 3.57 -1.41
C GLY A 111 -10.77 2.89 -2.75
N VAL A 112 -9.77 2.77 -3.62
CA VAL A 112 -9.86 2.11 -4.93
C VAL A 112 -9.25 0.72 -4.84
N SER A 113 -9.97 -0.30 -5.31
CA SER A 113 -9.41 -1.66 -5.46
C SER A 113 -8.33 -1.67 -6.55
N ILE A 114 -7.23 -2.42 -6.31
CA ILE A 114 -6.05 -2.35 -7.18
C ILE A 114 -5.64 -3.73 -7.66
N ILE A 115 -5.35 -3.84 -8.95
CA ILE A 115 -4.56 -4.93 -9.51
C ILE A 115 -3.26 -4.31 -10.03
N HIS A 116 -2.13 -4.73 -9.45
CA HIS A 116 -0.83 -4.17 -9.74
C HIS A 116 0.11 -5.24 -10.28
N THR A 117 0.56 -5.04 -11.50
CA THR A 117 1.49 -5.94 -12.19
C THR A 117 2.83 -5.26 -12.39
N GLN A 118 3.89 -5.94 -11.97
CA GLN A 118 5.26 -5.49 -12.22
C GLN A 118 6.23 -6.68 -12.26
N PRO A 119 7.42 -6.55 -12.89
CA PRO A 119 8.40 -7.60 -12.99
C PRO A 119 8.84 -8.15 -11.62
N ARG A 120 9.39 -9.36 -11.63
CA ARG A 120 10.01 -9.94 -10.42
C ARG A 120 11.17 -9.06 -9.94
N GLN A 121 11.43 -9.10 -8.63
CA GLN A 121 12.53 -8.37 -7.97
C GLN A 121 12.50 -6.83 -8.13
N THR A 122 11.31 -6.26 -8.36
CA THR A 122 11.12 -4.81 -8.47
C THR A 122 10.41 -4.19 -7.25
N GLY A 123 10.26 -4.93 -6.15
CA GLY A 123 9.76 -4.39 -4.88
C GLY A 123 8.28 -4.61 -4.58
N LYS A 124 7.58 -5.56 -5.25
CA LYS A 124 6.16 -5.87 -4.97
C LYS A 124 5.86 -6.11 -3.49
N SER A 125 6.62 -7.01 -2.88
CA SER A 125 6.43 -7.34 -1.45
C SER A 125 6.70 -6.14 -0.54
N LEU A 126 7.59 -5.22 -0.93
CA LEU A 126 7.83 -3.97 -0.22
C LEU A 126 6.59 -3.07 -0.25
N ILE A 127 5.97 -2.88 -1.42
CA ILE A 127 4.76 -2.07 -1.59
C ILE A 127 3.65 -2.57 -0.65
N MET A 128 3.40 -3.88 -0.66
CA MET A 128 2.39 -4.49 0.21
C MET A 128 2.72 -4.31 1.70
N ASN A 129 4.01 -4.45 2.09
CA ASN A 129 4.44 -4.26 3.47
C ASN A 129 4.32 -2.80 3.93
N ILE A 130 4.56 -1.83 3.05
CA ILE A 130 4.33 -0.40 3.32
C ILE A 130 2.89 -0.17 3.76
N ILE A 131 1.91 -0.61 2.97
CA ILE A 131 0.50 -0.40 3.30
C ILE A 131 0.11 -1.14 4.59
N LYS A 132 0.50 -2.42 4.73
CA LYS A 132 0.20 -3.19 5.94
C LYS A 132 0.76 -2.53 7.20
N LEU A 133 1.99 -2.01 7.13
CA LEU A 133 2.61 -1.31 8.23
C LEU A 133 1.85 -0.03 8.58
N ILE A 134 1.54 0.81 7.58
CA ILE A 134 0.81 2.07 7.79
C ILE A 134 -0.55 1.78 8.43
N LEU A 135 -1.29 0.81 7.90
CA LEU A 135 -2.58 0.42 8.46
C LEU A 135 -2.44 -0.09 9.89
N ALA A 136 -1.54 -1.05 10.13
CA ALA A 136 -1.44 -1.74 11.41
C ALA A 136 -0.90 -0.85 12.53
N ASN A 137 0.08 0.02 12.24
CA ASN A 137 0.72 0.86 13.25
C ASN A 137 0.02 2.22 13.45
N PHE A 138 -0.50 2.83 12.37
CA PHE A 138 -1.01 4.20 12.45
C PHE A 138 -2.54 4.31 12.40
N TYR A 139 -3.23 3.51 11.59
CA TYR A 139 -4.64 3.77 11.30
C TYR A 139 -5.63 2.76 11.85
N TYR A 140 -5.27 1.49 11.93
CA TYR A 140 -6.20 0.46 12.39
C TYR A 140 -6.20 0.31 13.91
N ASP A 141 -7.40 -0.02 14.42
CA ASP A 141 -7.63 -0.43 15.79
C ASP A 141 -8.70 -1.54 15.78
N SER A 142 -8.43 -2.63 16.50
CA SER A 142 -9.36 -3.76 16.66
C SER A 142 -9.84 -4.38 15.34
N THR A 143 -8.94 -4.49 14.34
CA THR A 143 -9.29 -5.07 13.04
C THR A 143 -8.17 -5.97 12.49
N THR A 144 -8.45 -6.68 11.41
CA THR A 144 -7.50 -7.60 10.76
C THR A 144 -7.12 -7.12 9.36
N ILE A 145 -5.88 -7.37 8.98
CA ILE A 145 -5.36 -7.24 7.62
C ILE A 145 -5.16 -8.67 7.09
N ASN A 146 -5.98 -9.08 6.12
CA ASN A 146 -5.89 -10.41 5.54
C ASN A 146 -4.95 -10.42 4.33
N VAL A 147 -4.05 -11.40 4.28
CA VAL A 147 -3.07 -11.54 3.19
C VAL A 147 -3.13 -12.96 2.64
N LEU A 148 -3.56 -13.12 1.41
CA LEU A 148 -3.51 -14.37 0.67
C LEU A 148 -2.15 -14.45 -0.02
N THR A 149 -1.33 -15.43 0.37
CA THR A 149 0.04 -15.60 -0.12
C THR A 149 0.21 -16.94 -0.84
N LEU A 150 1.18 -17.04 -1.74
CA LEU A 150 1.32 -18.20 -2.61
C LEU A 150 1.75 -19.47 -1.85
N ASN A 151 2.70 -19.36 -0.92
CA ASN A 151 3.25 -20.49 -0.17
C ASN A 151 3.91 -20.04 1.14
N ASP A 152 4.36 -20.99 1.95
CA ASP A 152 5.01 -20.76 3.25
C ASP A 152 6.26 -19.88 3.12
N ASN A 153 7.13 -20.14 2.15
CA ASN A 153 8.37 -19.39 1.98
C ASN A 153 8.09 -17.90 1.72
N LEU A 154 7.15 -17.58 0.83
CA LEU A 154 6.77 -16.21 0.52
C LEU A 154 6.10 -15.54 1.73
N ARG A 155 5.26 -16.28 2.48
CA ARG A 155 4.67 -15.82 3.73
C ARG A 155 5.75 -15.41 4.73
N ASP A 156 6.68 -16.31 5.01
CA ASP A 156 7.71 -16.12 6.04
C ASP A 156 8.66 -14.98 5.68
N GLU A 157 9.05 -14.88 4.41
CA GLU A 157 9.84 -13.76 3.90
C GLU A 157 9.10 -12.42 4.06
N THR A 158 7.83 -12.37 3.64
CA THR A 158 7.02 -11.15 3.70
C THR A 158 6.73 -10.74 5.14
N ALA A 159 6.43 -11.69 6.02
CA ALA A 159 6.23 -11.44 7.45
C ALA A 159 7.52 -10.93 8.11
N THR A 160 8.67 -11.54 7.81
CA THR A 160 9.97 -11.12 8.33
C THR A 160 10.32 -9.70 7.91
N LYS A 161 10.10 -9.34 6.64
CA LYS A 161 10.30 -7.96 6.15
C LYS A 161 9.40 -6.97 6.86
N LEU A 162 8.13 -7.30 7.07
CA LEU A 162 7.20 -6.43 7.80
C LEU A 162 7.67 -6.19 9.25
N LYS A 163 8.12 -7.23 9.96
CA LYS A 163 8.67 -7.12 11.32
C LYS A 163 9.88 -6.18 11.38
N ARG A 164 10.81 -6.32 10.43
CA ARG A 164 11.99 -5.44 10.33
C ARG A 164 11.59 -3.99 10.08
N MET A 165 10.63 -3.74 9.19
CA MET A 165 10.14 -2.40 8.93
C MET A 165 9.45 -1.80 10.16
N LEU A 166 8.65 -2.58 10.89
CA LEU A 166 8.04 -2.15 12.15
C LEU A 166 9.10 -1.80 13.21
N ALA A 167 10.19 -2.56 13.29
CA ALA A 167 11.29 -2.28 14.22
C ALA A 167 12.06 -0.98 13.90
N ASN A 168 12.00 -0.52 12.65
CA ASN A 168 12.66 0.70 12.20
C ASN A 168 11.83 1.98 12.42
N ILE A 169 10.61 1.89 12.97
CA ILE A 169 9.80 3.07 13.32
C ILE A 169 10.36 3.73 14.57
N PRO A 170 10.43 5.08 14.66
CA PRO A 170 10.80 5.80 15.87
C PRO A 170 10.00 5.31 17.09
N GLN A 171 10.66 5.14 18.23
CA GLN A 171 10.05 4.49 19.39
C GLN A 171 8.74 5.16 19.85
N TYR A 172 8.66 6.47 19.85
CA TYR A 172 7.46 7.21 20.27
C TYR A 172 6.27 7.07 19.32
N LEU A 173 6.51 6.67 18.06
CA LEU A 173 5.45 6.37 17.07
C LEU A 173 5.12 4.88 17.00
N ASN A 174 5.99 4.03 17.56
CA ASN A 174 5.85 2.58 17.43
C ASN A 174 4.82 2.05 18.42
N GLN A 175 3.78 1.41 17.91
CA GLN A 175 2.69 0.86 18.72
C GLN A 175 3.00 -0.53 19.28
N ARG A 176 4.19 -1.06 19.02
CA ARG A 176 4.60 -2.40 19.47
C ARG A 176 4.86 -2.45 20.97
N THR A 177 4.51 -3.59 21.56
CA THR A 177 4.67 -3.85 23.00
C THR A 177 5.20 -5.26 23.22
N LYS A 178 5.59 -5.58 24.46
CA LYS A 178 6.01 -6.94 24.87
C LYS A 178 4.89 -7.99 24.76
N TYR A 179 3.64 -7.57 24.55
CA TYR A 179 2.49 -8.45 24.40
C TYR A 179 2.15 -8.78 22.94
N ASP A 180 2.96 -8.31 22.02
CA ASP A 180 2.79 -8.57 20.62
C ASP A 180 3.11 -10.03 20.27
N THR A 181 2.51 -10.52 19.19
CA THR A 181 2.82 -11.86 18.65
C THR A 181 3.49 -11.70 17.28
N ASP A 182 4.59 -12.42 17.11
CA ASP A 182 5.45 -12.36 15.90
C ASP A 182 5.55 -13.72 15.19
N ALA A 183 4.47 -14.47 15.10
CA ALA A 183 4.44 -15.68 14.28
C ALA A 183 4.46 -15.32 12.78
N SER A 184 4.97 -16.21 11.94
CA SER A 184 4.92 -15.99 10.47
C SER A 184 3.50 -16.05 9.91
N GLU A 185 2.60 -16.76 10.57
CA GLU A 185 1.18 -16.84 10.18
C GLU A 185 0.38 -15.60 10.59
N SER A 186 0.81 -14.91 11.66
CA SER A 186 0.15 -13.70 12.13
C SER A 186 1.07 -12.80 12.93
N ILE A 187 1.01 -11.50 12.65
CA ILE A 187 1.69 -10.46 13.41
C ILE A 187 0.61 -9.65 14.13
N LYS A 188 0.64 -9.64 15.46
CA LYS A 188 -0.33 -8.90 16.27
C LYS A 188 0.35 -7.70 16.93
N ILE A 189 -0.23 -6.52 16.77
CA ILE A 189 0.08 -5.31 17.53
C ILE A 189 -0.95 -5.22 18.65
N ALA A 190 -0.53 -5.62 19.85
CA ALA A 190 -1.44 -5.83 20.98
C ALA A 190 -2.08 -4.53 21.49
N SER A 191 -1.34 -3.43 21.51
CA SER A 191 -1.82 -2.09 21.89
C SER A 191 -2.99 -1.62 21.02
N LYS A 192 -2.95 -1.95 19.74
CA LYS A 192 -3.95 -1.64 18.70
C LYS A 192 -5.00 -2.75 18.50
N LYS A 193 -4.82 -3.93 19.12
CA LYS A 193 -5.63 -5.13 18.86
C LYS A 193 -5.72 -5.46 17.36
N THR A 194 -4.75 -5.02 16.57
CA THR A 194 -4.70 -5.21 15.12
C THR A 194 -3.85 -6.43 14.78
N VAL A 195 -4.29 -7.21 13.79
CA VAL A 195 -3.63 -8.45 13.37
C VAL A 195 -3.38 -8.41 11.86
N VAL A 196 -2.15 -8.66 11.44
CA VAL A 196 -1.84 -9.01 10.05
C VAL A 196 -1.83 -10.54 9.98
N ARG A 197 -2.77 -11.12 9.25
CA ARG A 197 -2.96 -12.56 9.14
C ARG A 197 -2.67 -13.05 7.73
N TYR A 198 -1.85 -14.08 7.62
CA TYR A 198 -1.47 -14.69 6.34
C TYR A 198 -2.24 -16.00 6.13
N TRP A 199 -2.82 -16.14 4.94
CA TRP A 199 -3.60 -17.29 4.51
C TRP A 199 -2.89 -17.98 3.36
N LEU A 200 -2.66 -19.28 3.50
CA LEU A 200 -2.12 -20.11 2.44
C LEU A 200 -3.23 -20.60 1.51
N PRO A 201 -2.95 -20.79 0.23
CA PRO A 201 -3.91 -21.32 -0.72
C PRO A 201 -4.29 -22.75 -0.36
N ARG A 202 -5.50 -23.14 -0.73
CA ARG A 202 -6.04 -24.49 -0.50
C ARG A 202 -6.20 -25.20 -1.84
N SER A 203 -5.70 -26.44 -1.92
CA SER A 203 -5.79 -27.26 -3.13
C SER A 203 -7.19 -27.81 -3.36
N ASP A 204 -7.96 -28.00 -2.29
CA ASP A 204 -9.36 -28.47 -2.34
C ASP A 204 -10.36 -27.28 -2.29
N GLU A 205 -11.42 -27.39 -3.09
CA GLU A 205 -12.44 -26.32 -3.20
C GLU A 205 -13.21 -26.07 -1.90
N PRO A 206 -13.63 -27.07 -1.10
CA PRO A 206 -14.33 -26.83 0.16
C PRO A 206 -13.54 -25.95 1.13
N ASN A 207 -12.23 -26.19 1.28
CA ASN A 207 -11.38 -25.39 2.14
C ASN A 207 -11.05 -24.02 1.51
N ALA A 208 -10.95 -23.92 0.19
CA ALA A 208 -10.80 -22.63 -0.50
C ALA A 208 -12.00 -21.70 -0.23
N ARG A 209 -13.23 -22.22 -0.14
CA ARG A 209 -14.44 -21.45 0.24
C ARG A 209 -14.44 -20.96 1.69
N ASN A 210 -13.57 -21.49 2.54
CA ASN A 210 -13.47 -21.13 3.95
C ASN A 210 -12.31 -20.16 4.24
N VAL A 211 -11.57 -19.71 3.22
CA VAL A 211 -10.49 -18.73 3.39
C VAL A 211 -11.06 -17.44 3.96
N CYS A 212 -10.39 -16.89 4.97
CA CYS A 212 -10.81 -15.72 5.76
C CYS A 212 -12.11 -15.91 6.57
N ARG A 213 -12.74 -17.08 6.58
CA ARG A 213 -13.95 -17.32 7.37
C ARG A 213 -13.66 -17.12 8.86
N GLY A 214 -14.50 -16.30 9.51
CA GLY A 214 -14.30 -15.91 10.92
C GLY A 214 -13.16 -14.89 11.14
N SER A 215 -12.60 -14.34 10.07
CA SER A 215 -11.63 -13.26 10.13
C SER A 215 -12.14 -12.06 9.33
N SER A 216 -13.05 -11.31 9.97
CA SER A 216 -13.48 -10.03 9.42
C SER A 216 -12.30 -9.05 9.40
N GLY A 217 -11.96 -8.51 8.24
CA GLY A 217 -10.79 -7.65 8.08
C GLY A 217 -11.07 -6.34 7.36
N GLY A 218 -10.33 -5.30 7.72
CA GLY A 218 -10.43 -3.97 7.12
C GLY A 218 -9.70 -3.85 5.78
N SER A 219 -8.89 -4.85 5.42
CA SER A 219 -8.21 -4.90 4.11
C SER A 219 -7.87 -6.33 3.73
N ILE A 220 -7.79 -6.57 2.40
CA ILE A 220 -7.42 -7.86 1.83
C ILE A 220 -6.35 -7.63 0.77
N PHE A 221 -5.27 -8.39 0.88
CA PHE A 221 -4.18 -8.41 -0.08
C PHE A 221 -4.00 -9.81 -0.66
N ALA A 222 -3.66 -9.89 -1.95
CA ALA A 222 -3.25 -11.15 -2.57
C ALA A 222 -1.90 -10.96 -3.29
N ASP A 223 -0.97 -11.87 -3.01
CA ASP A 223 0.36 -11.89 -3.60
C ASP A 223 0.50 -13.07 -4.55
N GLU A 224 0.80 -12.79 -5.82
CA GLU A 224 0.92 -13.76 -6.93
C GLU A 224 -0.33 -14.64 -7.15
N PRO A 225 -1.56 -14.10 -7.17
CA PRO A 225 -2.79 -14.89 -7.23
C PRO A 225 -2.97 -15.76 -8.49
N PRO A 226 -2.44 -15.44 -9.71
CA PRO A 226 -2.55 -16.35 -10.85
C PRO A 226 -1.91 -17.73 -10.62
N PHE A 227 -1.01 -17.83 -9.63
CA PHE A 227 -0.30 -19.04 -9.28
C PHE A 227 -0.86 -19.74 -8.03
N GLN A 228 -1.86 -19.13 -7.34
CA GLN A 228 -2.48 -19.69 -6.15
C GLN A 228 -3.58 -20.70 -6.55
N PRO A 229 -3.52 -21.96 -6.08
CA PRO A 229 -4.62 -22.90 -6.28
C PRO A 229 -5.97 -22.34 -5.82
N ASN A 230 -7.01 -22.52 -6.63
CA ASN A 230 -8.38 -22.12 -6.32
C ASN A 230 -8.57 -20.64 -5.93
N PHE A 231 -7.70 -19.73 -6.39
CA PHE A 231 -7.83 -18.29 -6.11
C PHE A 231 -9.19 -17.73 -6.55
N HIS A 232 -9.73 -18.19 -7.67
CA HIS A 232 -11.05 -17.82 -8.18
C HIS A 232 -12.21 -18.20 -7.25
N ILE A 233 -11.96 -19.07 -6.25
CA ILE A 233 -12.91 -19.44 -5.19
C ILE A 233 -12.58 -18.68 -3.90
N SER A 234 -11.29 -18.66 -3.51
CA SER A 234 -10.87 -18.09 -2.22
C SER A 234 -10.97 -16.56 -2.19
N TRP A 235 -10.75 -15.88 -3.30
CA TRP A 235 -10.85 -14.41 -3.34
C TRP A 235 -12.26 -13.89 -3.07
N PRO A 236 -13.32 -14.34 -3.78
CA PRO A 236 -14.69 -13.94 -3.44
C PRO A 236 -15.10 -14.33 -2.01
N ALA A 237 -14.64 -15.47 -1.50
CA ALA A 237 -14.91 -15.88 -0.12
C ALA A 237 -14.28 -14.92 0.89
N ALA A 238 -13.02 -14.49 0.66
CA ALA A 238 -12.33 -13.51 1.46
C ALA A 238 -13.03 -12.14 1.44
N GLN A 239 -13.44 -11.67 0.25
CA GLN A 239 -14.20 -10.43 0.07
C GLN A 239 -15.47 -10.44 0.91
N ASN A 240 -16.30 -11.49 0.77
CA ASN A 240 -17.54 -11.64 1.52
C ASN A 240 -17.33 -11.63 3.04
N SER A 241 -16.21 -12.20 3.52
CA SER A 241 -15.88 -12.22 4.96
C SER A 241 -15.52 -10.83 5.50
N CYS A 242 -15.11 -9.89 4.64
CA CYS A 242 -14.65 -8.57 5.04
C CYS A 242 -15.65 -7.44 4.79
N ASN A 243 -16.73 -7.67 4.06
CA ASN A 243 -17.69 -6.63 3.66
C ASN A 243 -18.22 -5.79 4.84
N ALA A 244 -18.65 -6.43 5.93
CA ALA A 244 -19.19 -5.73 7.09
C ALA A 244 -18.12 -4.83 7.77
N GLU A 245 -16.88 -5.29 7.81
CA GLU A 245 -15.78 -4.52 8.39
C GLU A 245 -15.38 -3.37 7.46
N PHE A 246 -15.39 -3.56 6.15
CA PHE A 246 -15.18 -2.48 5.18
C PHE A 246 -16.22 -1.36 5.37
N GLU A 247 -17.49 -1.71 5.49
CA GLU A 247 -18.55 -0.72 5.75
C GLU A 247 -18.34 0.02 7.08
N ARG A 248 -17.99 -0.71 8.15
CA ARG A 248 -17.73 -0.11 9.46
C ARG A 248 -16.59 0.89 9.42
N LEU A 249 -15.45 0.51 8.83
CA LEU A 249 -14.28 1.36 8.74
C LEU A 249 -14.49 2.55 7.78
N THR A 250 -15.15 2.33 6.66
CA THR A 250 -15.50 3.40 5.72
C THR A 250 -16.37 4.47 6.39
N LYS A 251 -17.39 4.05 7.17
CA LYS A 251 -18.23 4.96 7.96
C LYS A 251 -17.42 5.72 9.03
N ALA A 252 -16.37 5.10 9.57
CA ALA A 252 -15.45 5.74 10.51
C ALA A 252 -14.40 6.65 9.80
N GLY A 253 -14.42 6.76 8.48
CA GLY A 253 -13.45 7.52 7.69
C GLY A 253 -12.04 6.91 7.71
N LEU A 254 -11.94 5.59 7.94
CA LEU A 254 -10.68 4.87 7.93
C LEU A 254 -10.45 4.21 6.56
N PRO A 255 -9.20 4.07 6.12
CA PRO A 255 -8.90 3.44 4.85
C PRO A 255 -9.27 1.95 4.88
N THR A 256 -9.89 1.48 3.81
CA THR A 256 -10.20 0.08 3.57
C THR A 256 -9.88 -0.24 2.13
N GLY A 257 -9.64 -1.50 1.80
CA GLY A 257 -9.44 -1.82 0.40
C GLY A 257 -8.96 -3.23 0.13
N GLU A 258 -8.94 -3.50 -1.15
CA GLU A 258 -8.52 -4.75 -1.75
C GLU A 258 -7.36 -4.48 -2.70
N ALA A 259 -6.33 -5.31 -2.66
CA ALA A 259 -5.24 -5.17 -3.58
C ALA A 259 -4.63 -6.51 -3.99
N ILE A 260 -4.40 -6.65 -5.27
CA ILE A 260 -3.75 -7.78 -5.91
C ILE A 260 -2.40 -7.30 -6.45
N LEU A 261 -1.32 -7.98 -6.05
CA LEU A 261 0.01 -7.75 -6.59
C LEU A 261 0.51 -9.02 -7.28
N THR A 262 0.94 -8.90 -8.53
CA THR A 262 1.37 -10.07 -9.30
C THR A 262 2.45 -9.75 -10.32
N THR A 263 3.10 -10.80 -10.80
CA THR A 263 3.76 -10.82 -12.11
C THR A 263 2.75 -11.23 -13.19
N ALA A 264 3.13 -11.14 -14.45
CA ALA A 264 2.30 -11.67 -15.53
C ALA A 264 1.99 -13.15 -15.27
N GLY A 265 0.72 -13.50 -15.26
CA GLY A 265 0.23 -14.85 -15.03
C GLY A 265 -0.10 -15.58 -16.34
N VAL A 266 -0.47 -16.86 -16.23
CA VAL A 266 -0.88 -17.72 -17.35
C VAL A 266 -2.40 -17.79 -17.39
N THR A 267 -3.02 -17.35 -18.47
CA THR A 267 -4.49 -17.30 -18.64
C THR A 267 -5.14 -18.68 -18.88
N THR A 268 -4.33 -19.72 -19.12
CA THR A 268 -4.82 -21.09 -19.33
C THR A 268 -5.24 -21.81 -18.03
N THR A 269 -4.91 -21.25 -16.87
CA THR A 269 -5.35 -21.78 -15.57
C THR A 269 -6.59 -21.04 -15.08
N LYS A 270 -7.47 -21.72 -14.30
CA LYS A 270 -8.64 -21.07 -13.70
C LYS A 270 -8.29 -19.82 -12.86
N PRO A 271 -7.29 -19.85 -11.96
CA PRO A 271 -6.85 -18.66 -11.22
C PRO A 271 -6.35 -17.54 -12.15
N GLY A 272 -5.53 -17.86 -13.13
CA GLY A 272 -5.00 -16.89 -14.08
C GLY A 272 -6.09 -16.25 -14.94
N ALA A 273 -7.00 -17.07 -15.50
CA ALA A 273 -8.17 -16.58 -16.24
C ALA A 273 -9.04 -15.64 -15.39
N PHE A 274 -9.27 -15.99 -14.13
CA PHE A 274 -10.04 -15.16 -13.21
C PHE A 274 -9.38 -13.80 -12.96
N VAL A 275 -8.06 -13.77 -12.70
CA VAL A 275 -7.33 -12.50 -12.51
C VAL A 275 -7.38 -11.66 -13.78
N PHE A 276 -7.24 -12.29 -14.95
CA PHE A 276 -7.35 -11.60 -16.23
C PHE A 276 -8.75 -10.99 -16.44
N GLU A 277 -9.82 -11.72 -16.11
CA GLU A 277 -11.20 -11.19 -16.13
C GLU A 277 -11.37 -9.98 -15.20
N LEU A 278 -10.73 -9.99 -14.03
CA LEU A 278 -10.72 -8.83 -13.12
C LEU A 278 -10.02 -7.63 -13.77
N ILE A 279 -8.89 -7.86 -14.47
CA ILE A 279 -8.14 -6.80 -15.19
C ILE A 279 -9.01 -6.19 -16.30
N GLU A 280 -9.68 -7.01 -17.12
CA GLU A 280 -10.53 -6.52 -18.23
C GLU A 280 -11.69 -5.64 -17.77
N LYS A 281 -12.14 -5.81 -16.53
CA LYS A 281 -13.19 -5.02 -15.89
C LYS A 281 -12.66 -3.81 -15.12
N SER A 282 -11.35 -3.58 -15.11
CA SER A 282 -10.71 -2.49 -14.37
C SER A 282 -10.45 -1.28 -15.26
N ALA A 283 -10.44 -0.08 -14.69
CA ALA A 283 -9.88 1.09 -15.36
C ALA A 283 -8.35 0.97 -15.41
N THR A 284 -7.74 1.44 -16.49
CA THR A 284 -6.27 1.50 -16.57
C THR A 284 -5.74 2.71 -15.81
N PHE A 285 -4.70 2.50 -14.99
CA PHE A 285 -4.02 3.59 -14.29
C PHE A 285 -3.23 4.46 -15.28
N HIS A 286 -3.30 5.75 -15.06
CA HIS A 286 -2.40 6.75 -15.63
C HIS A 286 -2.24 7.91 -14.64
N GLU A 287 -1.11 8.61 -14.69
CA GLU A 287 -0.78 9.66 -13.72
C GLU A 287 -1.73 10.87 -13.78
N GLY A 288 -2.45 11.08 -14.88
CA GLY A 288 -3.49 12.11 -14.97
C GLY A 288 -4.60 11.99 -13.92
N LEU A 289 -4.77 10.81 -13.31
CA LEU A 289 -5.70 10.62 -12.20
C LEU A 289 -5.32 11.43 -10.95
N TYR A 290 -4.04 11.76 -10.76
CA TYR A 290 -3.61 12.61 -9.64
C TYR A 290 -4.17 14.04 -9.71
N ASP A 291 -4.67 14.47 -10.86
CA ASP A 291 -5.28 15.77 -11.05
C ASP A 291 -6.76 15.83 -10.63
N CYS A 292 -7.37 14.69 -10.26
CA CYS A 292 -8.70 14.69 -9.65
C CYS A 292 -8.67 15.56 -8.37
N LYS A 293 -9.68 16.43 -8.25
CA LYS A 293 -9.73 17.41 -7.14
C LYS A 293 -10.00 16.73 -5.79
N ASP A 294 -10.82 15.68 -5.81
CA ASP A 294 -11.27 14.96 -4.62
C ASP A 294 -11.51 13.47 -4.91
N ARG A 295 -11.86 12.73 -3.87
CA ARG A 295 -12.15 11.29 -3.92
C ARG A 295 -13.38 10.96 -4.79
N GLU A 296 -14.38 11.80 -4.78
CA GLU A 296 -15.64 11.56 -5.49
C GLU A 296 -15.41 11.64 -7.01
N GLU A 297 -14.71 12.67 -7.47
CA GLU A 297 -14.30 12.79 -8.87
C GLU A 297 -13.46 11.60 -9.33
N LEU A 298 -12.46 11.19 -8.52
CA LEU A 298 -11.64 10.02 -8.83
C LEU A 298 -12.51 8.76 -8.99
N HIS A 299 -13.41 8.52 -8.04
CA HIS A 299 -14.27 7.33 -8.07
C HIS A 299 -15.21 7.36 -9.29
N GLU A 300 -15.74 8.52 -9.67
CA GLU A 300 -16.57 8.66 -10.86
C GLU A 300 -15.79 8.35 -12.14
N VAL A 301 -14.60 8.93 -12.28
CA VAL A 301 -13.71 8.70 -13.44
C VAL A 301 -13.37 7.21 -13.58
N ILE A 302 -12.99 6.57 -12.46
CA ILE A 302 -12.64 5.14 -12.48
C ILE A 302 -13.85 4.27 -12.82
N ARG A 303 -15.02 4.49 -12.22
CA ARG A 303 -16.23 3.70 -12.54
C ARG A 303 -16.64 3.84 -14.00
N ARG A 304 -16.53 5.04 -14.56
CA ARG A 304 -16.84 5.29 -15.96
C ARG A 304 -15.92 4.49 -16.89
N ALA A 305 -14.61 4.47 -16.60
CA ALA A 305 -13.63 3.73 -17.39
C ALA A 305 -13.68 2.21 -17.12
N GLY A 306 -13.98 1.79 -15.89
CA GLY A 306 -13.99 0.41 -15.41
C GLY A 306 -15.37 -0.28 -15.46
N ARG A 307 -16.25 0.11 -16.38
CA ARG A 307 -17.58 -0.52 -16.57
C ARG A 307 -18.42 -0.58 -15.28
N GLY A 308 -18.36 0.45 -14.46
CA GLY A 308 -19.07 0.55 -13.16
C GLY A 308 -18.28 0.01 -11.96
N VAL A 309 -17.16 -0.65 -12.16
CA VAL A 309 -16.33 -1.19 -11.08
C VAL A 309 -15.33 -0.15 -10.58
N LEU A 310 -15.22 -0.01 -9.26
CA LEU A 310 -14.22 0.86 -8.62
C LEU A 310 -12.91 0.09 -8.45
N ARG A 311 -12.25 -0.22 -9.54
CA ARG A 311 -10.97 -0.93 -9.58
C ARG A 311 -10.06 -0.38 -10.66
N VAL A 312 -8.78 -0.32 -10.36
CA VAL A 312 -7.73 0.13 -11.27
C VAL A 312 -6.73 -0.99 -11.52
N TYR A 313 -6.36 -1.17 -12.76
CA TYR A 313 -5.22 -1.97 -13.19
C TYR A 313 -4.02 -1.05 -13.45
N ALA A 314 -2.93 -1.29 -12.74
CA ALA A 314 -1.67 -0.58 -12.91
C ALA A 314 -0.57 -1.57 -13.33
N GLU A 315 0.10 -1.28 -14.44
CA GLU A 315 1.19 -2.09 -14.97
C GLU A 315 2.44 -1.24 -15.13
N TYR A 316 3.58 -1.76 -14.67
CA TYR A 316 4.87 -1.09 -14.78
C TYR A 316 5.94 -2.04 -15.28
N ASN A 317 6.75 -1.57 -16.23
CA ASN A 317 7.99 -2.24 -16.58
C ASN A 317 9.15 -1.82 -15.66
N ALA A 318 10.25 -2.54 -15.73
CA ALA A 318 11.40 -2.31 -14.85
C ALA A 318 12.00 -0.89 -14.97
N LEU A 319 12.02 -0.30 -16.17
CA LEU A 319 12.55 1.05 -16.39
C LEU A 319 11.65 2.12 -15.74
N GLN A 320 10.33 1.94 -15.81
CA GLN A 320 9.38 2.84 -15.16
C GLN A 320 9.49 2.81 -13.63
N LEU A 321 10.01 1.71 -13.08
CA LEU A 321 10.26 1.55 -11.64
C LEU A 321 11.67 1.98 -11.22
N GLY A 322 12.46 2.57 -12.14
CA GLY A 322 13.78 3.11 -11.85
C GLY A 322 14.94 2.12 -11.94
N VAL A 323 14.71 0.91 -12.49
CA VAL A 323 15.80 -0.02 -12.78
C VAL A 323 16.65 0.55 -13.93
N SER A 324 17.98 0.62 -13.76
CA SER A 324 18.85 1.15 -14.81
C SER A 324 18.89 0.22 -16.04
N LYS A 325 19.17 0.79 -17.21
CA LYS A 325 19.31 0.02 -18.46
C LYS A 325 20.44 -1.01 -18.36
N GLU A 326 21.53 -0.69 -17.66
CA GLU A 326 22.68 -1.57 -17.42
C GLU A 326 22.26 -2.80 -16.63
N LYS A 327 21.58 -2.58 -15.49
CA LYS A 327 21.06 -3.67 -14.62
C LYS A 327 20.06 -4.55 -15.36
N LEU A 328 19.20 -3.96 -16.19
CA LEU A 328 18.28 -4.72 -17.02
C LEU A 328 18.98 -5.60 -18.05
N ARG A 329 20.03 -5.06 -18.74
CA ARG A 329 20.86 -5.82 -19.69
C ARG A 329 21.60 -6.98 -19.02
N GLU A 330 22.13 -6.76 -17.81
CA GLU A 330 22.79 -7.83 -17.03
C GLU A 330 21.80 -8.94 -16.66
N SER A 331 20.58 -8.59 -16.25
CA SER A 331 19.53 -9.54 -15.93
C SER A 331 19.12 -10.41 -17.13
N VAL A 332 19.01 -9.80 -18.31
CA VAL A 332 18.73 -10.55 -19.55
C VAL A 332 19.87 -11.50 -19.88
N ARG A 333 21.15 -11.05 -19.82
CA ARG A 333 22.30 -11.89 -20.10
C ARG A 333 22.49 -13.09 -19.16
N LYS A 334 22.00 -12.99 -17.91
CA LYS A 334 22.05 -14.09 -16.93
C LYS A 334 20.96 -15.14 -17.13
N ASN A 335 19.93 -14.80 -17.90
CA ASN A 335 18.77 -15.66 -18.13
C ASN A 335 18.72 -16.23 -19.56
N THR A 336 19.68 -15.88 -20.41
CA THR A 336 19.97 -16.47 -21.71
C THR A 336 21.24 -17.31 -21.63
#